data_7a16e5d9371378a955df19f4c83a01b4
#
_entry.id   7a16e5d9371378a955df19f4c83a01b4
#
_cell.length_a   1.000
_cell.length_b   1.000
_cell.length_c   1.000
_cell.angle_alpha   90.00
_cell.angle_beta   90.00
_cell.angle_gamma   90.00
#
_symmetry.space_group_name_H-M   'P 1'
#
loop_
_entity.id
_entity.type
_entity.pdbx_description
1 polymer ?
#
loop_
_entity_poly.entity_id
_entity_poly.type
_entity_poly.pdbx_seq_one_letter_code
_entity_poly.pdbx_strand_id
1 'polypeptide(L)'
;MDAGFNIASICIHKGEEPVISGTDGICNIFFAGCNLHCLYCQNHEISQSGSVIRSPGMELEKILDQVVSILSEGIPAVGFVSPSHVVPQVKAIIKGLNLRGYKPVTVYNTNSYDKKETIRGLSGLIDVYLPDYKYVNWEIATEYSDAEDYPAIALKAIKEMYYQKGSTLTFDEDGRAENGLVIRHLVLPGLIVESKDVLKSIAEELSTGVHLSLMSQYHPTSQVINHPILGRSLYKEEYEAVVEAMGVMGFRNGWVQDMDSNQNYRPDFSKEHPFE
;
A
#
# COMPACT_ATOMS: atom_id res chain seq x y z
N MET A 1 -19.51 -17.56 -17.21
CA MET A 1 -18.45 -18.19 -16.41
C MET A 1 -17.82 -17.06 -15.63
N ASP A 2 -18.08 -16.96 -14.32
CA ASP A 2 -17.38 -15.99 -13.48
C ASP A 2 -15.90 -16.36 -13.51
N ALA A 3 -15.09 -15.45 -14.04
CA ALA A 3 -13.66 -15.58 -13.93
C ALA A 3 -13.34 -15.46 -12.42
N GLY A 4 -12.87 -16.56 -11.84
CA GLY A 4 -12.56 -16.60 -10.41
C GLY A 4 -11.50 -15.57 -10.03
N PHE A 5 -11.29 -15.39 -8.75
CA PHE A 5 -10.33 -14.43 -8.20
C PHE A 5 -8.91 -14.99 -8.29
N ASN A 6 -7.98 -14.20 -8.76
CA ASN A 6 -6.56 -14.54 -8.77
C ASN A 6 -5.92 -14.05 -7.47
N ILE A 7 -5.95 -14.89 -6.44
CA ILE A 7 -5.39 -14.61 -5.12
C ILE A 7 -4.00 -15.22 -5.00
N ALA A 8 -3.02 -14.40 -4.70
CA ALA A 8 -1.66 -14.83 -4.43
C ALA A 8 -1.49 -15.33 -2.98
N SER A 9 -2.05 -14.60 -2.01
CA SER A 9 -2.02 -14.99 -0.60
C SER A 9 -3.15 -14.33 0.19
N ILE A 10 -3.63 -15.01 1.24
CA ILE A 10 -4.47 -14.45 2.31
C ILE A 10 -3.77 -14.83 3.61
N CYS A 11 -3.27 -13.85 4.36
CA CYS A 11 -2.49 -14.11 5.56
C CYS A 11 -2.59 -12.98 6.58
N ILE A 12 -2.24 -13.27 7.83
CA ILE A 12 -2.02 -12.24 8.85
C ILE A 12 -0.70 -11.56 8.55
N HIS A 13 -0.71 -10.23 8.49
CA HIS A 13 0.49 -9.41 8.30
C HIS A 13 0.64 -8.43 9.45
N LYS A 14 1.81 -8.45 10.11
CA LYS A 14 2.15 -7.60 11.27
C LYS A 14 3.07 -6.43 10.92
N GLY A 15 3.37 -6.26 9.65
CA GLY A 15 4.35 -5.29 9.14
C GLY A 15 3.75 -4.07 8.44
N GLU A 16 2.44 -3.85 8.50
CA GLU A 16 1.86 -2.58 8.03
C GLU A 16 2.17 -1.44 9.02
N GLU A 17 1.76 -0.23 8.71
CA GLU A 17 1.90 0.91 9.61
C GLU A 17 1.38 0.56 11.02
N PRO A 18 2.05 1.07 12.10
CA PRO A 18 1.72 0.68 13.47
C PRO A 18 0.25 0.80 13.83
N VAL A 19 -0.42 1.84 13.30
CA VAL A 19 -1.86 2.07 13.53
C VAL A 19 -2.77 1.17 12.69
N ILE A 20 -2.24 0.45 11.72
CA ILE A 20 -3.00 -0.48 10.86
C ILE A 20 -2.90 -1.90 11.41
N SER A 21 -1.68 -2.38 11.65
CA SER A 21 -1.45 -3.76 12.10
C SER A 21 -1.56 -3.93 13.61
N GLY A 22 -1.27 -2.86 14.37
CA GLY A 22 -1.14 -3.01 15.83
C GLY A 22 -0.18 -4.12 16.19
N THR A 23 -0.45 -4.84 17.28
CA THR A 23 0.31 -6.03 17.73
C THR A 23 -0.18 -7.33 17.11
N ASP A 24 -1.45 -7.38 16.73
CA ASP A 24 -2.13 -8.61 16.31
C ASP A 24 -2.00 -8.85 14.81
N GLY A 25 -1.87 -7.76 14.02
CA GLY A 25 -1.78 -7.79 12.58
C GLY A 25 -3.09 -7.46 11.88
N ILE A 26 -3.08 -7.56 10.56
CA ILE A 26 -4.21 -7.36 9.66
C ILE A 26 -4.34 -8.57 8.74
N CYS A 27 -5.57 -8.96 8.39
CA CYS A 27 -5.82 -9.96 7.35
C CYS A 27 -5.59 -9.34 5.97
N ASN A 28 -4.40 -9.51 5.39
CA ASN A 28 -4.08 -8.99 4.06
C ASN A 28 -4.45 -10.00 2.96
N ILE A 29 -5.12 -9.49 1.92
CA ILE A 29 -5.44 -10.20 0.69
C ILE A 29 -4.53 -9.65 -0.40
N PHE A 30 -3.58 -10.47 -0.86
CA PHE A 30 -2.68 -10.16 -1.96
C PHE A 30 -3.27 -10.71 -3.26
N PHE A 31 -3.54 -9.81 -4.20
CA PHE A 31 -3.99 -10.18 -5.53
C PHE A 31 -2.79 -10.42 -6.44
N ALA A 32 -2.91 -11.39 -7.35
CA ALA A 32 -1.91 -11.60 -8.38
C ALA A 32 -2.05 -10.56 -9.50
N GLY A 33 -0.90 -10.08 -10.00
CA GLY A 33 -0.83 -9.00 -10.96
C GLY A 33 -0.80 -7.61 -10.30
N CYS A 34 -0.44 -6.62 -11.10
CA CYS A 34 -0.45 -5.20 -10.74
C CYS A 34 -0.64 -4.36 -12.00
N ASN A 35 -1.19 -3.17 -11.85
CA ASN A 35 -1.31 -2.20 -12.95
C ASN A 35 -0.09 -1.26 -13.08
N LEU A 36 0.95 -1.46 -12.25
CA LEU A 36 2.27 -0.83 -12.39
C LEU A 36 3.36 -1.91 -12.57
N HIS A 37 4.43 -1.56 -13.28
CA HIS A 37 5.58 -2.42 -13.55
C HIS A 37 6.84 -1.90 -12.86
N CYS A 38 6.77 -1.63 -11.55
CA CYS A 38 7.89 -1.08 -10.79
C CYS A 38 9.10 -2.02 -10.83
N LEU A 39 10.27 -1.54 -11.27
CA LEU A 39 11.51 -2.30 -11.33
C LEU A 39 11.95 -2.84 -9.97
N TYR A 40 11.66 -2.09 -8.90
CA TYR A 40 12.05 -2.40 -7.52
C TYR A 40 10.93 -3.04 -6.69
N CYS A 41 9.91 -3.60 -7.34
CA CYS A 41 8.76 -4.16 -6.66
C CYS A 41 9.17 -5.29 -5.71
N GLN A 42 8.92 -5.12 -4.40
CA GLN A 42 9.18 -6.16 -3.41
C GLN A 42 8.25 -7.37 -3.58
N ASN A 43 7.07 -7.14 -4.13
CA ASN A 43 6.08 -8.18 -4.44
C ASN A 43 6.18 -8.68 -5.90
N HIS A 44 7.36 -8.56 -6.53
CA HIS A 44 7.54 -8.90 -7.95
C HIS A 44 7.17 -10.35 -8.29
N GLU A 45 7.29 -11.28 -7.33
CA GLU A 45 6.93 -12.69 -7.49
C GLU A 45 5.45 -12.90 -7.80
N ILE A 46 4.58 -11.99 -7.36
CA ILE A 46 3.13 -12.08 -7.54
C ILE A 46 2.55 -10.97 -8.42
N SER A 47 3.29 -9.87 -8.63
CA SER A 47 2.78 -8.68 -9.32
C SER A 47 3.08 -8.64 -10.81
N GLN A 48 4.08 -9.40 -11.29
CA GLN A 48 4.54 -9.35 -12.69
C GLN A 48 3.97 -10.48 -13.55
N SER A 49 4.01 -10.27 -14.87
CA SER A 49 3.59 -11.28 -15.85
C SER A 49 4.43 -12.57 -15.71
N GLY A 50 3.79 -13.71 -15.58
CA GLY A 50 4.45 -15.00 -15.34
C GLY A 50 4.60 -15.37 -13.88
N SER A 51 4.09 -14.55 -12.95
CA SER A 51 4.06 -14.82 -11.52
C SER A 51 3.37 -16.13 -11.18
N VAL A 52 3.88 -16.83 -10.18
CA VAL A 52 3.23 -18.04 -9.67
C VAL A 52 1.97 -17.64 -8.89
N ILE A 53 0.81 -17.86 -9.50
CA ILE A 53 -0.48 -17.67 -8.82
C ILE A 53 -0.78 -18.95 -8.05
N ARG A 54 -0.83 -18.88 -6.70
CA ARG A 54 -1.10 -20.03 -5.85
C ARG A 54 -2.52 -20.58 -6.01
N SER A 55 -3.49 -19.70 -6.20
CA SER A 55 -4.91 -20.08 -6.29
C SER A 55 -5.58 -19.39 -7.47
N PRO A 56 -5.25 -19.78 -8.71
CA PRO A 56 -5.87 -19.20 -9.89
C PRO A 56 -7.36 -19.59 -9.93
N GLY A 57 -8.22 -18.56 -10.12
CA GLY A 57 -9.67 -18.79 -10.24
C GLY A 57 -10.33 -19.21 -8.93
N MET A 58 -9.81 -18.79 -7.77
CA MET A 58 -10.45 -19.09 -6.47
C MET A 58 -11.89 -18.56 -6.43
N GLU A 59 -12.79 -19.38 -5.91
CA GLU A 59 -14.20 -19.02 -5.73
C GLU A 59 -14.34 -18.03 -4.55
N LEU A 60 -15.30 -17.09 -4.65
CA LEU A 60 -15.56 -16.08 -3.61
C LEU A 60 -15.81 -16.73 -2.25
N GLU A 61 -16.59 -17.81 -2.19
CA GLU A 61 -16.92 -18.49 -0.93
C GLU A 61 -15.67 -18.98 -0.21
N LYS A 62 -14.68 -19.53 -0.92
CA LYS A 62 -13.42 -20.00 -0.33
C LYS A 62 -12.59 -18.83 0.21
N ILE A 63 -12.57 -17.68 -0.49
CA ILE A 63 -11.92 -16.46 -0.02
C ILE A 63 -12.57 -16.01 1.29
N LEU A 64 -13.90 -15.94 1.30
CA LEU A 64 -14.64 -15.52 2.48
C LEU A 64 -14.41 -16.47 3.67
N ASP A 65 -14.33 -17.79 3.44
CA ASP A 65 -14.04 -18.78 4.48
C ASP A 65 -12.66 -18.55 5.11
N GLN A 66 -11.64 -18.31 4.30
CA GLN A 66 -10.27 -18.03 4.79
C GLN A 66 -10.21 -16.71 5.56
N VAL A 67 -10.80 -15.64 5.02
CA VAL A 67 -10.83 -14.34 5.69
C VAL A 67 -11.59 -14.44 7.03
N VAL A 68 -12.75 -15.10 7.05
CA VAL A 68 -13.54 -15.30 8.28
C VAL A 68 -12.78 -16.12 9.31
N SER A 69 -12.03 -17.14 8.89
CA SER A 69 -11.16 -17.90 9.81
C SER A 69 -10.17 -16.98 10.52
N ILE A 70 -9.46 -16.12 9.78
CA ILE A 70 -8.50 -15.18 10.35
C ILE A 70 -9.18 -14.13 11.24
N LEU A 71 -10.32 -13.57 10.81
CA LEU A 71 -11.07 -12.60 11.62
C LEU A 71 -11.56 -13.21 12.94
N SER A 72 -11.89 -14.52 12.94
CA SER A 72 -12.31 -15.25 14.13
C SER A 72 -11.19 -15.47 15.16
N GLU A 73 -9.93 -15.27 14.78
CA GLU A 73 -8.77 -15.25 15.68
C GLU A 73 -8.61 -13.90 16.42
N GLY A 74 -9.51 -12.94 16.17
CA GLY A 74 -9.50 -11.62 16.80
C GLY A 74 -8.84 -10.52 15.95
N ILE A 75 -8.49 -10.81 14.69
CA ILE A 75 -7.95 -9.81 13.77
C ILE A 75 -9.07 -8.83 13.37
N PRO A 76 -8.92 -7.50 13.61
CA PRO A 76 -10.03 -6.55 13.46
C PRO A 76 -10.21 -6.00 12.05
N ALA A 77 -9.23 -6.17 11.17
CA ALA A 77 -9.17 -5.47 9.88
C ALA A 77 -8.84 -6.41 8.71
N VAL A 78 -9.30 -6.03 7.53
CA VAL A 78 -8.98 -6.66 6.24
C VAL A 78 -8.32 -5.65 5.32
N GLY A 79 -7.12 -5.96 4.85
CA GLY A 79 -6.35 -5.18 3.89
C GLY A 79 -6.42 -5.76 2.48
N PHE A 80 -6.64 -4.90 1.50
CA PHE A 80 -6.58 -5.23 0.08
C PHE A 80 -5.28 -4.64 -0.48
N VAL A 81 -4.33 -5.50 -0.85
CA VAL A 81 -2.98 -5.06 -1.25
C VAL A 81 -2.87 -4.96 -2.77
N SER A 82 -2.49 -3.79 -3.27
CA SER A 82 -2.38 -3.44 -4.70
C SER A 82 -3.64 -3.77 -5.50
N PRO A 83 -4.84 -3.38 -5.03
CA PRO A 83 -6.12 -3.86 -5.57
C PRO A 83 -6.62 -3.07 -6.78
N SER A 84 -5.88 -2.09 -7.29
CA SER A 84 -6.31 -1.12 -8.32
C SER A 84 -6.85 -1.77 -9.61
N HIS A 85 -6.34 -2.94 -9.96
CA HIS A 85 -6.74 -3.70 -11.16
C HIS A 85 -7.92 -4.66 -10.92
N VAL A 86 -8.36 -4.85 -9.66
CA VAL A 86 -9.36 -5.84 -9.25
C VAL A 86 -10.46 -5.27 -8.34
N VAL A 87 -10.78 -4.00 -8.48
CA VAL A 87 -11.77 -3.29 -7.64
C VAL A 87 -13.14 -3.96 -7.59
N PRO A 88 -13.71 -4.53 -8.68
CA PRO A 88 -14.95 -5.31 -8.59
C PRO A 88 -14.86 -6.49 -7.62
N GLN A 89 -13.72 -7.16 -7.57
CA GLN A 89 -13.45 -8.28 -6.65
C GLN A 89 -13.39 -7.79 -5.19
N VAL A 90 -12.72 -6.65 -4.92
CA VAL A 90 -12.72 -6.01 -3.60
C VAL A 90 -14.14 -5.76 -3.11
N LYS A 91 -14.99 -5.15 -3.95
CA LYS A 91 -16.39 -4.89 -3.62
C LYS A 91 -17.18 -6.17 -3.34
N ALA A 92 -16.93 -7.23 -4.09
CA ALA A 92 -17.58 -8.52 -3.90
C ALA A 92 -17.19 -9.16 -2.55
N ILE A 93 -15.91 -9.09 -2.17
CA ILE A 93 -15.42 -9.60 -0.88
C ILE A 93 -16.05 -8.81 0.27
N ILE A 94 -16.01 -7.47 0.25
CA ILE A 94 -16.62 -6.64 1.29
C ILE A 94 -18.11 -6.95 1.42
N LYS A 95 -18.83 -7.04 0.30
CA LYS A 95 -20.26 -7.41 0.32
C LYS A 95 -20.50 -8.80 0.90
N GLY A 96 -19.67 -9.78 0.53
CA GLY A 96 -19.77 -11.15 1.03
C GLY A 96 -19.53 -11.23 2.53
N LEU A 97 -18.52 -10.54 3.07
CA LEU A 97 -18.26 -10.44 4.50
C LEU A 97 -19.45 -9.81 5.25
N ASN A 98 -19.99 -8.71 4.73
CA ASN A 98 -21.16 -8.04 5.30
C ASN A 98 -22.39 -8.96 5.35
N LEU A 99 -22.63 -9.75 4.30
CA LEU A 99 -23.74 -10.71 4.26
C LEU A 99 -23.58 -11.85 5.26
N ARG A 100 -22.34 -12.19 5.63
CA ARG A 100 -22.01 -13.17 6.68
C ARG A 100 -21.99 -12.57 8.08
N GLY A 101 -22.29 -11.25 8.23
CA GLY A 101 -22.35 -10.55 9.51
C GLY A 101 -21.00 -10.01 10.00
N TYR A 102 -19.93 -10.12 9.22
CA TYR A 102 -18.60 -9.58 9.53
C TYR A 102 -18.45 -8.17 8.97
N LYS A 103 -18.00 -7.25 9.81
CA LYS A 103 -17.73 -5.84 9.44
C LYS A 103 -16.34 -5.42 9.94
N PRO A 104 -15.27 -6.03 9.41
CA PRO A 104 -13.91 -5.60 9.75
C PRO A 104 -13.65 -4.20 9.24
N VAL A 105 -12.69 -3.50 9.83
CA VAL A 105 -12.12 -2.28 9.24
C VAL A 105 -11.51 -2.63 7.88
N THR A 106 -11.91 -1.93 6.84
CA THR A 106 -11.45 -2.18 5.47
C THR A 106 -10.33 -1.23 5.09
N VAL A 107 -9.15 -1.77 4.74
CA VAL A 107 -7.96 -1.01 4.35
C VAL A 107 -7.67 -1.20 2.87
N TYR A 108 -7.60 -0.10 2.12
CA TYR A 108 -7.26 -0.09 0.70
C TYR A 108 -5.81 0.36 0.52
N ASN A 109 -4.88 -0.61 0.50
CA ASN A 109 -3.44 -0.40 0.34
C ASN A 109 -3.10 -0.38 -1.16
N THR A 110 -2.97 0.81 -1.73
CA THR A 110 -2.85 1.01 -3.18
C THR A 110 -1.57 1.70 -3.59
N ASN A 111 -1.11 1.40 -4.81
CA ASN A 111 -0.03 2.12 -5.48
C ASN A 111 -0.45 3.51 -6.00
N SER A 112 -1.68 3.93 -5.77
CA SER A 112 -2.31 5.19 -6.22
C SER A 112 -2.54 5.32 -7.72
N TYR A 113 -2.17 4.35 -8.54
CA TYR A 113 -2.43 4.39 -9.98
C TYR A 113 -3.88 3.97 -10.27
N ASP A 114 -4.81 4.70 -9.65
CA ASP A 114 -6.25 4.50 -9.68
C ASP A 114 -6.95 5.65 -10.41
N LYS A 115 -7.98 5.35 -11.19
CA LYS A 115 -8.85 6.39 -11.72
C LYS A 115 -9.61 7.05 -10.57
N LYS A 116 -9.73 8.38 -10.60
CA LYS A 116 -10.50 9.15 -9.60
C LYS A 116 -11.91 8.60 -9.41
N GLU A 117 -12.58 8.22 -10.52
CA GLU A 117 -13.94 7.69 -10.52
C GLU A 117 -14.01 6.33 -9.80
N THR A 118 -12.95 5.52 -9.90
CA THR A 118 -12.82 4.26 -9.17
C THR A 118 -12.79 4.50 -7.67
N ILE A 119 -11.94 5.43 -7.22
CA ILE A 119 -11.85 5.81 -5.80
C ILE A 119 -13.17 6.41 -5.31
N ARG A 120 -13.81 7.28 -6.11
CA ARG A 120 -15.15 7.81 -5.77
C ARG A 120 -16.18 6.69 -5.58
N GLY A 121 -16.12 5.66 -6.41
CA GLY A 121 -17.01 4.49 -6.31
C GLY A 121 -16.71 3.55 -5.13
N LEU A 122 -15.63 3.80 -4.36
CA LEU A 122 -15.28 3.10 -3.11
C LEU A 122 -15.73 3.86 -1.86
N SER A 123 -16.29 5.07 -2.00
CA SER A 123 -16.79 5.87 -0.88
C SER A 123 -17.80 5.08 -0.06
N GLY A 124 -17.63 5.06 1.27
CA GLY A 124 -18.46 4.31 2.21
C GLY A 124 -18.23 2.79 2.22
N LEU A 125 -17.29 2.27 1.42
CA LEU A 125 -16.87 0.86 1.42
C LEU A 125 -15.49 0.66 2.03
N ILE A 126 -14.63 1.67 1.94
CA ILE A 126 -13.27 1.65 2.48
C ILE A 126 -13.21 2.56 3.70
N ASP A 127 -12.72 2.04 4.80
CA ASP A 127 -12.55 2.78 6.04
C ASP A 127 -11.22 3.52 6.06
N VAL A 128 -10.12 2.88 5.70
CA VAL A 128 -8.79 3.49 5.67
C VAL A 128 -8.18 3.37 4.29
N TYR A 129 -7.78 4.51 3.71
CA TYR A 129 -6.96 4.54 2.52
C TYR A 129 -5.48 4.60 2.90
N LEU A 130 -4.67 3.77 2.23
CA LEU A 130 -3.23 3.65 2.43
C LEU A 130 -2.51 3.76 1.07
N PRO A 131 -2.56 4.96 0.41
CA PRO A 131 -1.96 5.16 -0.91
C PRO A 131 -0.46 5.40 -0.83
N ASP A 132 0.29 4.74 -1.72
CA ASP A 132 1.66 5.13 -2.02
C ASP A 132 1.68 6.31 -2.98
N TYR A 133 2.37 7.39 -2.66
CA TYR A 133 2.68 8.44 -3.62
C TYR A 133 4.15 8.35 -4.00
N LYS A 134 4.42 7.71 -5.16
CA LYS A 134 5.76 7.26 -5.53
C LYS A 134 6.58 8.36 -6.19
N TYR A 135 5.99 9.10 -7.14
CA TYR A 135 6.67 10.08 -8.00
C TYR A 135 5.79 11.28 -8.31
N VAL A 136 6.44 12.43 -8.53
CA VAL A 136 5.87 13.63 -9.15
C VAL A 136 6.52 13.92 -10.50
N ASN A 137 7.72 13.37 -10.77
CA ASN A 137 8.40 13.49 -12.05
C ASN A 137 7.99 12.35 -12.99
N TRP A 138 7.49 12.70 -14.17
CA TRP A 138 7.03 11.73 -15.17
C TRP A 138 8.16 10.90 -15.80
N GLU A 139 9.39 11.46 -15.93
CA GLU A 139 10.54 10.72 -16.45
C GLU A 139 10.94 9.59 -15.50
N ILE A 140 10.98 9.89 -14.20
CA ILE A 140 11.25 8.90 -13.14
C ILE A 140 10.13 7.84 -13.08
N ALA A 141 8.88 8.26 -13.20
CA ALA A 141 7.74 7.35 -13.22
C ALA A 141 7.77 6.40 -14.44
N THR A 142 8.16 6.92 -15.61
CA THR A 142 8.36 6.13 -16.82
C THR A 142 9.50 5.14 -16.65
N GLU A 143 10.66 5.61 -16.21
CA GLU A 143 11.86 4.79 -16.07
C GLU A 143 11.68 3.67 -15.04
N TYR A 144 11.08 3.98 -13.88
CA TYR A 144 11.07 3.05 -12.75
C TYR A 144 9.77 2.25 -12.59
N SER A 145 8.69 2.66 -13.25
CA SER A 145 7.38 1.98 -13.12
C SER A 145 6.60 1.83 -14.42
N ASP A 146 7.20 2.18 -15.58
CA ASP A 146 6.57 2.11 -16.91
C ASP A 146 5.21 2.83 -16.95
N ALA A 147 5.13 4.04 -16.34
CA ALA A 147 3.90 4.79 -16.19
C ALA A 147 4.14 6.31 -16.26
N GLU A 148 4.23 6.86 -17.48
CA GLU A 148 4.47 8.28 -17.75
C GLU A 148 3.43 9.20 -17.07
N ASP A 149 2.17 8.79 -17.05
CA ASP A 149 1.06 9.58 -16.51
C ASP A 149 0.79 9.32 -15.01
N TYR A 150 1.63 8.49 -14.36
CA TYR A 150 1.49 8.17 -12.93
C TYR A 150 1.33 9.41 -12.03
N PRO A 151 2.16 10.46 -12.12
CA PRO A 151 2.06 11.61 -11.23
C PRO A 151 0.68 12.28 -11.27
N ALA A 152 0.14 12.45 -12.48
CA ALA A 152 -1.15 13.11 -12.67
C ALA A 152 -2.33 12.24 -12.22
N ILE A 153 -2.26 10.92 -12.45
CA ILE A 153 -3.29 9.97 -12.05
C ILE A 153 -3.28 9.79 -10.53
N ALA A 154 -2.09 9.53 -9.95
CA ALA A 154 -1.93 9.31 -8.52
C ALA A 154 -2.40 10.52 -7.70
N LEU A 155 -2.00 11.73 -8.08
CA LEU A 155 -2.44 12.93 -7.38
C LEU A 155 -3.95 13.09 -7.40
N LYS A 156 -4.62 12.81 -8.53
CA LYS A 156 -6.09 12.88 -8.63
C LYS A 156 -6.78 11.83 -7.76
N ALA A 157 -6.21 10.62 -7.68
CA ALA A 157 -6.73 9.54 -6.84
C ALA A 157 -6.58 9.89 -5.35
N ILE A 158 -5.38 10.35 -4.94
CA ILE A 158 -5.10 10.74 -3.56
C ILE A 158 -5.97 11.94 -3.14
N LYS A 159 -6.16 12.93 -4.01
CA LYS A 159 -7.09 14.04 -3.75
C LYS A 159 -8.53 13.57 -3.52
N GLU A 160 -8.99 12.58 -4.26
CA GLU A 160 -10.33 12.00 -4.03
C GLU A 160 -10.40 11.25 -2.70
N MET A 161 -9.34 10.49 -2.32
CA MET A 161 -9.24 9.85 -1.01
C MET A 161 -9.23 10.89 0.12
N TYR A 162 -8.46 11.97 -0.04
CA TYR A 162 -8.42 13.10 0.89
C TYR A 162 -9.78 13.81 0.99
N TYR A 163 -10.48 13.99 -0.12
CA TYR A 163 -11.83 14.57 -0.11
C TYR A 163 -12.80 13.71 0.74
N GLN A 164 -12.66 12.38 0.69
CA GLN A 164 -13.52 11.46 1.44
C GLN A 164 -13.17 11.38 2.93
N LYS A 165 -11.89 11.50 3.28
CA LYS A 165 -11.37 11.19 4.63
C LYS A 165 -10.81 12.39 5.39
N GLY A 166 -10.40 13.45 4.71
CA GLY A 166 -9.71 14.58 5.33
C GLY A 166 -8.31 14.23 5.83
N SER A 167 -7.82 15.00 6.80
CA SER A 167 -6.50 14.81 7.43
C SER A 167 -6.54 14.01 8.73
N THR A 168 -7.73 13.73 9.27
CA THR A 168 -7.88 13.13 10.60
C THR A 168 -7.98 11.62 10.50
N LEU A 169 -7.19 10.90 11.32
CA LEU A 169 -7.44 9.50 11.62
C LEU A 169 -8.33 9.38 12.86
N THR A 170 -9.28 8.46 12.83
CA THR A 170 -10.00 8.01 14.02
C THR A 170 -9.47 6.67 14.45
N PHE A 171 -9.45 6.43 15.77
CA PHE A 171 -8.83 5.25 16.35
C PHE A 171 -9.83 4.51 17.25
N ASP A 172 -9.68 3.20 17.33
CA ASP A 172 -10.35 2.36 18.33
C ASP A 172 -9.69 2.53 19.72
N GLU A 173 -10.22 1.80 20.71
CA GLU A 173 -9.72 1.83 22.10
C GLU A 173 -8.29 1.29 22.23
N ASP A 174 -7.83 0.48 21.27
CA ASP A 174 -6.47 -0.09 21.22
C ASP A 174 -5.49 0.77 20.40
N GLY A 175 -5.94 1.94 19.90
CA GLY A 175 -5.14 2.87 19.10
C GLY A 175 -4.94 2.46 17.64
N ARG A 176 -5.78 1.54 17.13
CA ARG A 176 -5.77 1.16 15.72
C ARG A 176 -6.70 2.07 14.90
N ALA A 177 -6.29 2.39 13.68
CA ALA A 177 -7.06 3.26 12.80
C ALA A 177 -8.38 2.60 12.36
N GLU A 178 -9.50 3.26 12.66
CA GLU A 178 -10.82 2.85 12.22
C GLU A 178 -11.27 3.58 10.94
N ASN A 179 -10.79 4.80 10.71
CA ASN A 179 -11.12 5.55 9.51
C ASN A 179 -10.09 6.64 9.23
N GLY A 180 -9.77 6.86 7.95
CA GLY A 180 -8.93 7.96 7.53
C GLY A 180 -8.07 7.71 6.31
N LEU A 181 -7.00 8.50 6.21
CA LEU A 181 -6.02 8.48 5.12
C LEU A 181 -4.61 8.55 5.69
N VAL A 182 -3.76 7.61 5.29
CA VAL A 182 -2.31 7.63 5.55
C VAL A 182 -1.59 7.56 4.21
N ILE A 183 -0.94 8.63 3.81
CA ILE A 183 -0.14 8.65 2.57
C ILE A 183 1.22 8.04 2.86
N ARG A 184 1.66 7.12 2.01
CA ARG A 184 2.98 6.48 2.14
C ARG A 184 3.93 6.99 1.07
N HIS A 185 5.18 7.18 1.44
CA HIS A 185 6.25 7.45 0.51
C HIS A 185 7.50 6.63 0.84
N LEU A 186 7.91 5.78 -0.11
CA LEU A 186 9.16 5.02 -0.01
C LEU A 186 10.30 5.85 -0.59
N VAL A 187 11.28 6.18 0.26
CA VAL A 187 12.49 6.88 -0.19
C VAL A 187 13.38 5.89 -0.95
N LEU A 188 13.69 6.23 -2.20
CA LEU A 188 14.56 5.43 -3.05
C LEU A 188 15.98 5.98 -3.06
N PRO A 189 17.01 5.10 -3.16
CA PRO A 189 18.41 5.54 -3.29
C PRO A 189 18.60 6.52 -4.45
N GLY A 190 19.35 7.60 -4.20
CA GLY A 190 19.67 8.60 -5.22
C GLY A 190 18.52 9.53 -5.62
N LEU A 191 17.29 9.33 -5.12
CA LEU A 191 16.10 10.11 -5.49
C LEU A 191 15.63 11.07 -4.38
N ILE A 192 16.57 11.69 -3.66
CA ILE A 192 16.26 12.58 -2.54
C ILE A 192 15.49 13.81 -3.00
N VAL A 193 15.83 14.37 -4.15
CA VAL A 193 15.14 15.52 -4.74
C VAL A 193 13.70 15.15 -5.07
N GLU A 194 13.49 14.01 -5.72
CA GLU A 194 12.15 13.49 -6.05
C GLU A 194 11.32 13.29 -4.78
N SER A 195 11.90 12.69 -3.73
CA SER A 195 11.20 12.51 -2.45
C SER A 195 10.78 13.85 -1.84
N LYS A 196 11.64 14.87 -1.88
CA LYS A 196 11.30 16.23 -1.42
C LYS A 196 10.21 16.87 -2.27
N ASP A 197 10.21 16.65 -3.57
CA ASP A 197 9.17 17.17 -4.47
C ASP A 197 7.83 16.45 -4.26
N VAL A 198 7.83 15.15 -3.94
CA VAL A 198 6.63 14.42 -3.50
C VAL A 198 6.07 15.03 -2.21
N LEU A 199 6.92 15.26 -1.19
CA LEU A 199 6.48 15.89 0.07
C LEU A 199 5.92 17.28 -0.19
N LYS A 200 6.57 18.09 -1.02
CA LYS A 200 6.10 19.41 -1.42
C LYS A 200 4.74 19.34 -2.11
N SER A 201 4.56 18.40 -3.04
CA SER A 201 3.28 18.18 -3.71
C SER A 201 2.17 17.84 -2.72
N ILE A 202 2.43 16.98 -1.72
CA ILE A 202 1.46 16.66 -0.67
C ILE A 202 1.10 17.91 0.13
N ALA A 203 2.09 18.71 0.53
CA ALA A 203 1.88 19.92 1.33
C ALA A 203 1.04 20.97 0.57
N GLU A 204 1.33 21.20 -0.71
CA GLU A 204 0.68 22.22 -1.54
C GLU A 204 -0.70 21.80 -2.04
N GLU A 205 -0.85 20.53 -2.42
CA GLU A 205 -2.05 20.03 -3.11
C GLU A 205 -3.10 19.42 -2.16
N LEU A 206 -2.69 19.07 -0.93
CA LEU A 206 -3.55 18.50 0.10
C LEU A 206 -3.42 19.30 1.40
N SER A 207 -2.51 18.91 2.29
CA SER A 207 -2.27 19.55 3.58
C SER A 207 -1.04 18.96 4.27
N THR A 208 -0.29 19.76 5.04
CA THR A 208 0.72 19.25 5.98
C THR A 208 0.12 18.58 7.23
N GLY A 209 -1.20 18.65 7.38
CA GLY A 209 -1.94 17.96 8.45
C GLY A 209 -2.28 16.52 8.17
N VAL A 210 -2.05 16.00 6.94
CA VAL A 210 -2.27 14.59 6.62
C VAL A 210 -1.30 13.69 7.38
N HIS A 211 -1.70 12.44 7.61
CA HIS A 211 -0.78 11.44 8.15
C HIS A 211 0.10 10.91 7.02
N LEU A 212 1.40 10.99 7.23
CA LEU A 212 2.42 10.57 6.27
C LEU A 212 3.28 9.45 6.86
N SER A 213 3.36 8.32 6.18
CA SER A 213 4.32 7.26 6.49
C SER A 213 5.51 7.39 5.55
N LEU A 214 6.64 7.86 6.08
CA LEU A 214 7.89 7.96 5.35
C LEU A 214 8.68 6.67 5.56
N MET A 215 8.89 5.92 4.47
CA MET A 215 9.44 4.56 4.55
C MET A 215 10.91 4.52 4.13
N SER A 216 11.74 3.82 4.92
CA SER A 216 13.17 3.55 4.68
C SER A 216 13.44 2.11 4.22
N GLN A 217 12.41 1.29 4.14
CA GLN A 217 12.50 -0.17 3.98
C GLN A 217 12.98 -0.64 2.59
N TYR A 218 13.47 0.27 1.75
CA TYR A 218 13.97 -0.10 0.44
C TYR A 218 15.15 -1.09 0.53
N HIS A 219 15.07 -2.17 -0.24
CA HIS A 219 16.21 -3.05 -0.52
C HIS A 219 16.22 -3.43 -2.00
N PRO A 220 17.40 -3.62 -2.62
CA PRO A 220 17.51 -4.04 -4.00
C PRO A 220 17.00 -5.47 -4.16
N THR A 221 16.02 -5.68 -5.04
CA THR A 221 15.57 -6.99 -5.46
C THR A 221 16.54 -7.59 -6.49
N SER A 222 16.40 -8.90 -6.78
CA SER A 222 17.20 -9.55 -7.83
C SER A 222 17.09 -8.86 -9.20
N GLN A 223 15.99 -8.17 -9.46
CA GLN A 223 15.74 -7.48 -10.72
C GLN A 223 16.56 -6.21 -10.89
N VAL A 224 16.90 -5.54 -9.79
CA VAL A 224 17.63 -4.26 -9.80
C VAL A 224 19.03 -4.34 -9.20
N ILE A 225 19.52 -5.52 -8.85
CA ILE A 225 20.81 -5.70 -8.18
C ILE A 225 22.01 -5.11 -8.99
N ASN A 226 21.89 -5.09 -10.30
CA ASN A 226 22.89 -4.50 -11.20
C ASN A 226 22.54 -3.07 -11.67
N HIS A 227 21.43 -2.49 -11.18
CA HIS A 227 21.06 -1.13 -11.55
C HIS A 227 21.98 -0.11 -10.86
N PRO A 228 22.48 0.91 -11.56
CA PRO A 228 23.50 1.81 -11.02
C PRO A 228 23.05 2.61 -9.78
N ILE A 229 21.75 2.87 -9.65
CA ILE A 229 21.14 3.61 -8.54
C ILE A 229 20.40 2.66 -7.60
N LEU A 230 19.48 1.86 -8.13
CA LEU A 230 18.61 0.97 -7.34
C LEU A 230 19.30 -0.33 -6.88
N GLY A 231 20.52 -0.64 -7.35
CA GLY A 231 21.27 -1.84 -6.97
C GLY A 231 21.88 -1.80 -5.56
N ARG A 232 21.64 -0.74 -4.80
CA ARG A 232 22.13 -0.55 -3.42
C ARG A 232 21.01 -0.22 -2.45
N SER A 233 21.26 -0.41 -1.18
CA SER A 233 20.37 0.07 -0.12
C SER A 233 20.39 1.60 -0.01
N LEU A 234 19.36 2.16 0.60
CA LEU A 234 19.28 3.57 0.94
C LEU A 234 20.37 3.92 1.98
N TYR A 235 21.09 5.02 1.78
CA TYR A 235 22.01 5.53 2.79
C TYR A 235 21.26 6.32 3.86
N LYS A 236 21.78 6.29 5.07
CA LYS A 236 21.19 6.99 6.22
C LYS A 236 21.06 8.50 5.95
N GLU A 237 22.11 9.10 5.39
CA GLU A 237 22.16 10.53 5.08
C GLU A 237 21.11 10.95 4.03
N GLU A 238 20.82 10.05 3.07
CA GLU A 238 19.78 10.27 2.08
C GLU A 238 18.40 10.32 2.74
N TYR A 239 18.12 9.37 3.64
CA TYR A 239 16.85 9.30 4.35
C TYR A 239 16.68 10.47 5.30
N GLU A 240 17.69 10.77 6.12
CA GLU A 240 17.68 11.89 7.07
C GLU A 240 17.44 13.23 6.38
N ALA A 241 17.99 13.44 5.17
CA ALA A 241 17.74 14.66 4.38
C ALA A 241 16.26 14.80 3.93
N VAL A 242 15.54 13.69 3.77
CA VAL A 242 14.10 13.70 3.46
C VAL A 242 13.27 13.91 4.74
N VAL A 243 13.66 13.27 5.85
CA VAL A 243 13.04 13.47 7.18
C VAL A 243 13.14 14.93 7.61
N GLU A 244 14.32 15.55 7.45
CA GLU A 244 14.51 16.97 7.74
C GLU A 244 13.58 17.85 6.89
N ALA A 245 13.51 17.57 5.57
CA ALA A 245 12.62 18.31 4.68
C ALA A 245 11.14 18.17 5.07
N MET A 246 10.71 16.96 5.48
CA MET A 246 9.36 16.70 6.01
C MET A 246 9.06 17.61 7.21
N GLY A 247 10.00 17.71 8.17
CA GLY A 247 9.87 18.59 9.33
C GLY A 247 9.84 20.08 8.97
N VAL A 248 10.73 20.55 8.08
CA VAL A 248 10.79 21.93 7.59
C VAL A 248 9.50 22.34 6.87
N MET A 249 8.89 21.43 6.10
CA MET A 249 7.60 21.67 5.42
C MET A 249 6.41 21.71 6.38
N GLY A 250 6.58 21.33 7.66
CA GLY A 250 5.57 21.44 8.70
C GLY A 250 4.67 20.21 8.85
N PHE A 251 5.05 19.06 8.29
CA PHE A 251 4.37 17.80 8.59
C PHE A 251 4.61 17.40 10.05
N ARG A 252 3.54 17.04 10.77
CA ARG A 252 3.60 16.70 12.20
C ARG A 252 2.86 15.43 12.56
N ASN A 253 2.13 14.86 11.60
CA ASN A 253 1.34 13.64 11.77
C ASN A 253 1.93 12.53 10.92
N GLY A 254 1.99 11.34 11.47
CA GLY A 254 2.46 10.15 10.76
C GLY A 254 3.71 9.52 11.40
N TRP A 255 4.45 8.79 10.61
CA TRP A 255 5.57 7.96 11.09
C TRP A 255 6.78 8.08 10.17
N VAL A 256 7.94 7.96 10.78
CA VAL A 256 9.24 7.85 10.12
C VAL A 256 9.79 6.47 10.50
N GLN A 257 10.04 5.60 9.52
CA GLN A 257 10.58 4.27 9.78
C GLN A 257 12.05 4.34 10.21
N ASP A 258 12.44 3.41 11.07
CA ASP A 258 13.84 3.20 11.40
C ASP A 258 14.61 2.60 10.21
N MET A 259 15.89 2.93 10.08
CA MET A 259 16.74 2.47 8.97
C MET A 259 16.92 0.95 8.91
N ASP A 260 16.74 0.25 10.02
CA ASP A 260 16.84 -1.22 10.09
C ASP A 260 15.59 -1.93 9.54
N SER A 261 14.55 -1.19 9.18
CA SER A 261 13.29 -1.73 8.65
C SER A 261 13.47 -2.52 7.34
N ASN A 262 14.54 -2.26 6.58
CA ASN A 262 14.85 -2.96 5.33
C ASN A 262 15.13 -4.46 5.50
N GLN A 263 15.38 -4.93 6.72
CA GLN A 263 15.65 -6.36 7.03
C GLN A 263 14.37 -7.13 7.35
N ASN A 264 13.31 -6.45 7.77
CA ASN A 264 12.11 -7.05 8.34
C ASN A 264 10.96 -7.23 7.34
N TYR A 265 10.97 -6.52 6.21
CA TYR A 265 9.83 -6.47 5.25
C TYR A 265 10.19 -7.13 3.92
N ARG A 266 10.62 -8.41 3.96
CA ARG A 266 10.97 -9.20 2.77
C ARG A 266 10.00 -10.36 2.63
N PRO A 267 8.91 -10.20 1.88
CA PRO A 267 7.98 -11.30 1.68
C PRO A 267 8.62 -12.41 0.85
N ASP A 268 8.35 -13.66 1.22
CA ASP A 268 8.67 -14.87 0.46
C ASP A 268 7.35 -15.53 0.08
N PHE A 269 6.81 -15.18 -1.07
CA PHE A 269 5.55 -15.74 -1.55
C PHE A 269 5.66 -17.21 -1.99
N SER A 270 6.82 -17.86 -1.86
CA SER A 270 6.93 -19.31 -1.99
C SER A 270 6.40 -20.03 -0.75
N LYS A 271 6.31 -19.36 0.39
CA LYS A 271 5.80 -19.91 1.66
C LYS A 271 4.29 -19.73 1.80
N GLU A 272 3.67 -20.52 2.69
CA GLU A 272 2.26 -20.38 3.06
C GLU A 272 2.01 -19.06 3.82
N HIS A 273 2.98 -18.67 4.68
CA HIS A 273 3.01 -17.41 5.40
C HIS A 273 4.18 -16.56 4.88
N PRO A 274 3.95 -15.67 3.90
CA PRO A 274 5.02 -14.95 3.19
C PRO A 274 5.90 -14.06 4.07
N PHE A 275 5.45 -13.70 5.26
CA PHE A 275 6.12 -12.78 6.19
C PHE A 275 6.71 -13.47 7.43
N GLU A 276 6.78 -14.81 7.42
CA GLU A 276 7.41 -15.64 8.47
C GLU A 276 8.77 -16.22 8.06
#